data_b6588f8dc7348038099c65c18a060523
#
_entry.id   b6588f8dc7348038099c65c18a060523
#
_cell.length_a   1.000
_cell.length_b   1.000
_cell.length_c   1.000
_cell.angle_alpha   90.00
_cell.angle_beta   90.00
_cell.angle_gamma   90.00
#
_symmetry.space_group_name_H-M   'P 1'
#
loop_
_entity.id
_entity.type
_entity.pdbx_description
1 polymer ?
#
loop_
_entity_poly.entity_id
_entity_poly.type
_entity_poly.pdbx_seq_one_letter_code
_entity_poly.pdbx_strand_id
1 'polypeptide(L)'
;MFVDKITYVSKEEIEGHYTFKKDEYFYLGHFKDNPITPGVILTEVMAQIGLVCLGIYLFDDELKKPQIALTSNQIDFFLSVKPEEQVRVVSKKIYFRFNKLKCKVQMFNNNDELVSRGTISGMLKPINIEK
;
A
#
# COMPACT_ATOMS: atom_id res chain seq x y z
N MET A 1 -9.60 -5.45 -0.50
CA MET A 1 -8.53 -4.47 -0.66
C MET A 1 -8.20 -3.83 0.68
N PHE A 2 -6.94 -3.69 0.98
CA PHE A 2 -6.52 -3.14 2.28
C PHE A 2 -6.45 -1.61 2.26
N VAL A 3 -7.55 -0.97 1.96
CA VAL A 3 -7.66 0.49 1.95
C VAL A 3 -9.04 0.86 2.47
N ASP A 4 -9.09 1.55 3.60
CA ASP A 4 -10.36 2.05 4.13
C ASP A 4 -10.64 3.47 3.64
N LYS A 5 -9.59 4.30 3.56
CA LYS A 5 -9.77 5.72 3.30
C LYS A 5 -8.49 6.32 2.72
N ILE A 6 -8.64 7.15 1.70
CA ILE A 6 -7.56 8.00 1.20
C ILE A 6 -7.82 9.40 1.73
N THR A 7 -6.88 9.94 2.49
CA THR A 7 -7.02 11.24 3.14
C THR A 7 -6.36 12.36 2.37
N TYR A 8 -5.43 12.03 1.48
CA TYR A 8 -4.77 13.03 0.64
C TYR A 8 -4.22 12.36 -0.61
N VAL A 9 -4.33 13.02 -1.74
CA VAL A 9 -3.67 12.58 -2.96
C VAL A 9 -3.32 13.78 -3.84
N SER A 10 -2.13 13.73 -4.42
CA SER A 10 -1.66 14.70 -5.41
C SER A 10 -0.81 13.94 -6.43
N LYS A 11 -0.24 14.68 -7.39
CA LYS A 11 0.66 14.06 -8.36
C LYS A 11 1.97 13.59 -7.75
N GLU A 12 2.28 14.04 -6.53
CA GLU A 12 3.56 13.76 -5.87
C GLU A 12 3.44 12.79 -4.71
N GLU A 13 2.28 12.70 -4.06
CA GLU A 13 2.15 11.86 -2.88
C GLU A 13 0.72 11.44 -2.61
N ILE A 14 0.58 10.40 -1.80
CA ILE A 14 -0.72 9.90 -1.34
C ILE A 14 -0.62 9.51 0.13
N GLU A 15 -1.72 9.71 0.85
CA GLU A 15 -1.87 9.25 2.21
C GLU A 15 -3.19 8.52 2.36
N GLY A 16 -3.16 7.37 3.02
CA GLY A 16 -4.35 6.57 3.24
C GLY A 16 -4.26 5.78 4.54
N HIS A 17 -5.38 5.19 4.92
CA HIS A 17 -5.52 4.47 6.18
C HIS A 17 -6.16 3.11 5.97
N TYR A 18 -5.77 2.17 6.81
CA TYR A 18 -6.41 0.88 6.91
C TYR A 18 -6.45 0.41 8.36
N THR A 19 -7.59 -0.13 8.80
CA THR A 19 -7.73 -0.72 10.12
C THR A 19 -7.83 -2.23 9.96
N PHE A 20 -6.91 -2.96 10.60
CA PHE A 20 -6.91 -4.42 10.53
C PHE A 20 -8.06 -4.97 11.33
N LYS A 21 -8.82 -5.87 10.72
CA LYS A 21 -9.99 -6.47 11.35
C LYS A 21 -9.55 -7.67 12.18
N LYS A 22 -10.23 -7.86 13.30
CA LYS A 22 -9.93 -8.93 14.23
C LYS A 22 -10.01 -10.32 13.61
N ASP A 23 -10.91 -10.50 12.64
CA ASP A 23 -11.20 -11.79 12.02
C ASP A 23 -10.53 -12.01 10.67
N GLU A 24 -9.51 -11.23 10.33
CA GLU A 24 -8.82 -11.42 9.07
C GLU A 24 -8.11 -12.79 9.05
N TYR A 25 -8.13 -13.42 7.87
CA TYR A 25 -7.70 -14.82 7.71
C TYR A 25 -6.25 -15.07 8.14
N PHE A 26 -5.37 -14.07 7.98
CA PHE A 26 -3.96 -14.24 8.30
C PHE A 26 -3.67 -14.29 9.80
N TYR A 27 -4.65 -14.01 10.65
CA TYR A 27 -4.51 -14.16 12.10
C TYR A 27 -4.87 -15.56 12.59
N LEU A 28 -5.50 -16.38 11.75
CA LEU A 28 -6.05 -17.67 12.15
C LEU A 28 -5.01 -18.79 12.22
N GLY A 29 -3.92 -18.68 11.47
CA GLY A 29 -2.95 -19.77 11.33
C GLY A 29 -1.80 -19.76 12.31
N HIS A 30 -1.39 -18.59 12.78
CA HIS A 30 -0.20 -18.42 13.61
C HIS A 30 -0.47 -17.47 14.76
N PHE A 31 0.21 -17.67 15.87
CA PHE A 31 0.15 -16.75 17.03
C PHE A 31 -1.25 -16.57 17.59
N LYS A 32 -1.97 -17.67 17.82
CA LYS A 32 -3.34 -17.63 18.35
C LYS A 32 -3.48 -16.80 19.62
N ASP A 33 -2.46 -16.86 20.49
CA ASP A 33 -2.48 -16.17 21.77
C ASP A 33 -1.92 -14.76 21.70
N ASN A 34 -1.21 -14.44 20.62
CA ASN A 34 -0.61 -13.12 20.41
C ASN A 34 -0.56 -12.83 18.90
N PRO A 35 -1.70 -12.57 18.28
CA PRO A 35 -1.75 -12.37 16.83
C PRO A 35 -1.00 -11.12 16.41
N ILE A 36 -0.17 -11.27 15.39
CA ILE A 36 0.63 -10.20 14.80
C ILE A 36 0.41 -10.23 13.30
N THR A 37 0.30 -9.06 12.70
CA THR A 37 0.14 -8.96 11.25
C THR A 37 1.45 -9.35 10.56
N PRO A 38 1.43 -10.33 9.65
CA PRO A 38 2.64 -10.71 8.90
C PRO A 38 3.21 -9.55 8.09
N GLY A 39 4.54 -9.50 7.98
CA GLY A 39 5.22 -8.45 7.21
C GLY A 39 4.78 -8.40 5.75
N VAL A 40 4.48 -9.55 5.14
CA VAL A 40 3.99 -9.58 3.75
C VAL A 40 2.64 -8.87 3.61
N ILE A 41 1.81 -8.89 4.65
CA ILE A 41 0.52 -8.19 4.64
C ILE A 41 0.74 -6.69 4.82
N LEU A 42 1.67 -6.29 5.68
CA LEU A 42 2.03 -4.88 5.83
C LEU A 42 2.55 -4.32 4.50
N THR A 43 3.39 -5.09 3.82
CA THR A 43 3.89 -4.73 2.49
C THR A 43 2.74 -4.56 1.50
N GLU A 44 1.76 -5.46 1.53
CA GLU A 44 0.59 -5.39 0.66
C GLU A 44 -0.25 -4.14 0.91
N VAL A 45 -0.45 -3.76 2.17
CA VAL A 45 -1.15 -2.52 2.53
C VAL A 45 -0.40 -1.31 1.99
N MET A 46 0.92 -1.28 2.18
CA MET A 46 1.77 -0.19 1.66
C MET A 46 1.70 -0.11 0.14
N ALA A 47 1.69 -1.26 -0.54
CA ALA A 47 1.61 -1.31 -1.99
C ALA A 47 0.24 -0.85 -2.49
N GLN A 48 -0.84 -1.28 -1.87
CA GLN A 48 -2.19 -0.92 -2.31
C GLN A 48 -2.45 0.58 -2.14
N ILE A 49 -2.12 1.15 -0.99
CA ILE A 49 -2.29 2.58 -0.76
C ILE A 49 -1.23 3.38 -1.50
N GLY A 50 0.03 3.01 -1.32
CA GLY A 50 1.15 3.82 -1.76
C GLY A 50 1.47 3.73 -3.25
N LEU A 51 1.16 2.61 -3.87
CA LEU A 51 1.51 2.40 -5.28
C LEU A 51 0.25 2.30 -6.15
N VAL A 52 -0.68 1.42 -5.82
CA VAL A 52 -1.86 1.16 -6.66
C VAL A 52 -2.77 2.40 -6.71
N CYS A 53 -3.14 2.94 -5.56
CA CYS A 53 -4.05 4.09 -5.51
C CYS A 53 -3.41 5.33 -6.14
N LEU A 54 -2.12 5.57 -5.88
CA LEU A 54 -1.42 6.68 -6.51
C LEU A 54 -1.29 6.47 -8.02
N GLY A 55 -0.99 5.24 -8.44
CA GLY A 55 -0.90 4.90 -9.86
C GLY A 55 -2.21 5.12 -10.60
N ILE A 56 -3.33 4.76 -10.00
CA ILE A 56 -4.64 5.01 -10.57
C ILE A 56 -4.88 6.52 -10.73
N TYR A 57 -4.50 7.30 -9.74
CA TYR A 57 -4.64 8.75 -9.80
C TYR A 57 -3.78 9.37 -10.89
N LEU A 58 -2.53 8.89 -11.04
CA LEU A 58 -1.59 9.39 -12.04
C LEU A 58 -1.96 8.97 -13.47
N PHE A 59 -2.61 7.82 -13.61
CA PHE A 59 -3.02 7.28 -14.90
C PHE A 59 -4.40 7.83 -15.23
N ASP A 60 -4.45 9.02 -15.80
CA ASP A 60 -5.68 9.75 -16.05
C ASP A 60 -6.27 9.39 -17.41
N ASP A 61 -6.79 8.18 -17.54
CA ASP A 61 -7.45 7.73 -18.78
C ASP A 61 -8.72 6.97 -18.41
N GLU A 62 -9.87 7.57 -18.65
CA GLU A 62 -11.17 6.99 -18.32
C GLU A 62 -11.51 5.74 -19.13
N LEU A 63 -10.93 5.60 -20.31
CA LEU A 63 -11.22 4.46 -21.20
C LEU A 63 -10.35 3.25 -20.90
N LYS A 64 -9.29 3.42 -20.12
CA LYS A 64 -8.34 2.37 -19.80
C LYS A 64 -8.08 2.39 -18.30
N LYS A 65 -8.41 1.30 -17.65
CA LYS A 65 -8.08 1.15 -16.23
C LYS A 65 -6.68 0.55 -16.13
N PRO A 66 -5.81 1.13 -15.31
CA PRO A 66 -4.47 0.57 -15.17
C PRO A 66 -4.51 -0.73 -14.37
N GLN A 67 -3.72 -1.67 -14.81
CA GLN A 67 -3.35 -2.84 -14.02
C GLN A 67 -1.93 -2.60 -13.53
N ILE A 68 -1.68 -2.82 -12.25
CA ILE A 68 -0.38 -2.55 -11.66
C ILE A 68 0.25 -3.85 -11.22
N ALA A 69 1.42 -4.14 -11.78
CA ALA A 69 2.22 -5.28 -11.40
C ALA A 69 3.42 -4.80 -10.60
N LEU A 70 3.58 -5.33 -9.38
CA LEU A 70 4.75 -5.05 -8.57
C LEU A 70 5.99 -5.60 -9.26
N THR A 71 7.03 -4.77 -9.37
CA THR A 71 8.31 -5.17 -9.97
C THR A 71 9.40 -5.31 -8.93
N SER A 72 9.36 -4.52 -7.87
CA SER A 72 10.31 -4.65 -6.77
C SER A 72 9.79 -3.99 -5.50
N ASN A 73 10.28 -4.46 -4.37
CA ASN A 73 10.10 -3.76 -3.12
C ASN A 73 11.32 -4.03 -2.23
N GLN A 74 11.61 -3.07 -1.36
CA GLN A 74 12.65 -3.18 -0.37
C GLN A 74 12.16 -2.44 0.87
N ILE A 75 11.73 -3.19 1.88
CA ILE A 75 11.04 -2.65 3.04
C ILE A 75 11.69 -3.15 4.31
N ASP A 76 11.93 -2.23 5.25
CA ASP A 76 12.41 -2.53 6.58
C ASP A 76 11.24 -2.42 7.56
N PHE A 77 11.17 -3.35 8.49
CA PHE A 77 10.12 -3.42 9.50
C PHE A 77 10.70 -3.13 10.87
N PHE A 78 10.04 -2.26 11.62
CA PHE A 78 10.53 -1.80 12.93
C PHE A 78 9.60 -2.16 14.07
N LEU A 79 8.30 -2.19 13.83
CA LEU A 79 7.29 -2.45 14.84
C LEU A 79 6.26 -3.43 14.30
N SER A 80 5.63 -4.18 15.22
CA SER A 80 4.55 -5.08 14.86
C SER A 80 3.21 -4.35 14.90
N VAL A 81 2.25 -4.86 14.14
CA VAL A 81 0.87 -4.35 14.11
C VAL A 81 -0.06 -5.47 14.51
N LYS A 82 -0.96 -5.18 15.44
CA LYS A 82 -1.93 -6.13 16.00
C LYS A 82 -3.31 -5.95 15.37
N PRO A 83 -4.19 -6.96 15.50
CA PRO A 83 -5.58 -6.79 15.09
C PRO A 83 -6.21 -5.55 15.70
N GLU A 84 -7.11 -4.92 14.97
CA GLU A 84 -7.84 -3.71 15.35
C GLU A 84 -7.00 -2.43 15.35
N GLU A 85 -5.69 -2.53 15.12
CA GLU A 85 -4.88 -1.33 14.96
C GLU A 85 -5.10 -0.69 13.58
N GLN A 86 -5.15 0.63 13.57
CA GLN A 86 -5.19 1.40 12.33
C GLN A 86 -3.77 1.81 11.96
N VAL A 87 -3.47 1.72 10.68
CA VAL A 87 -2.19 2.19 10.14
C VAL A 87 -2.44 3.30 9.13
N ARG A 88 -1.49 4.23 9.05
CA ARG A 88 -1.47 5.32 8.10
C ARG A 88 -0.28 5.11 7.16
N VAL A 89 -0.55 5.12 5.88
CA VAL A 89 0.49 4.96 4.86
C VAL A 89 0.68 6.28 4.13
N VAL A 90 1.92 6.71 4.05
CA VAL A 90 2.32 7.91 3.29
C VAL A 90 3.28 7.46 2.21
N SER A 91 2.99 7.81 0.98
CA SER A 91 3.81 7.43 -0.17
C SER A 91 4.16 8.66 -0.98
N LYS A 92 5.44 8.82 -1.28
CA LYS A 92 5.94 9.92 -2.12
C LYS A 92 6.50 9.35 -3.40
N LYS A 93 6.08 9.92 -4.52
CA LYS A 93 6.56 9.52 -5.83
C LYS A 93 8.03 9.87 -5.97
N ILE A 94 8.86 8.89 -6.30
CA ILE A 94 10.25 9.13 -6.70
C ILE A 94 10.28 9.46 -8.18
N TYR A 95 9.62 8.63 -8.99
CA TYR A 95 9.41 8.93 -10.40
C TYR A 95 8.21 8.16 -10.95
N PHE A 96 7.65 8.68 -12.03
CA PHE A 96 6.66 7.99 -12.84
C PHE A 96 6.99 8.27 -14.29
N ARG A 97 7.52 7.28 -14.98
CA ARG A 97 7.92 7.42 -16.39
C ARG A 97 7.90 6.06 -17.08
N PHE A 98 7.56 6.08 -18.37
CA PHE A 98 7.46 4.84 -19.16
C PHE A 98 6.55 3.80 -18.45
N ASN A 99 5.47 4.30 -17.84
CA ASN A 99 4.51 3.51 -17.08
C ASN A 99 5.10 2.79 -15.86
N LYS A 100 6.32 3.13 -15.45
CA LYS A 100 6.89 2.62 -14.22
C LYS A 100 6.77 3.67 -13.12
N LEU A 101 6.17 3.27 -12.01
CA LEU A 101 6.00 4.11 -10.83
C LEU A 101 6.89 3.57 -9.72
N LYS A 102 7.70 4.46 -9.15
CA LYS A 102 8.51 4.14 -7.98
C LYS A 102 8.21 5.13 -6.87
N CYS A 103 7.95 4.60 -5.67
CA CYS A 103 7.55 5.40 -4.53
C CYS A 103 8.38 5.06 -3.30
N LYS A 104 8.58 6.07 -2.48
CA LYS A 104 9.10 5.92 -1.12
C LYS A 104 7.90 5.88 -0.19
N VAL A 105 7.75 4.78 0.54
CA VAL A 105 6.53 4.51 1.32
C VAL A 105 6.88 4.34 2.79
N GLN A 106 6.05 4.91 3.64
CA GLN A 106 6.16 4.80 5.10
C GLN A 106 4.82 4.41 5.68
N MET A 107 4.85 3.59 6.74
CA MET A 107 3.66 3.20 7.49
C MET A 107 3.84 3.60 8.94
N PHE A 108 2.80 4.21 9.50
CA PHE A 108 2.76 4.66 10.90
C PHE A 108 1.58 4.03 11.63
N ASN A 109 1.73 3.79 12.93
CA ASN A 109 0.63 3.32 13.76
C ASN A 109 -0.17 4.50 14.35
N ASN A 110 -1.14 4.21 15.23
CA ASN A 110 -1.97 5.25 15.86
C ASN A 110 -1.20 6.23 16.73
N ASN A 111 -0.01 5.85 17.17
CA ASN A 111 0.83 6.69 18.02
C ASN A 111 1.86 7.47 17.18
N ASP A 112 1.68 7.50 15.85
CA ASP A 112 2.61 8.12 14.91
C ASP A 112 4.03 7.53 14.97
N GLU A 113 4.15 6.28 15.40
CA GLU A 113 5.42 5.58 15.37
C GLU A 113 5.63 4.92 14.02
N LEU A 114 6.84 4.96 13.52
CA LEU A 114 7.20 4.35 12.24
C LEU A 114 7.19 2.82 12.37
N VAL A 115 6.25 2.19 11.68
CA VAL A 115 6.11 0.72 11.65
C VAL A 115 7.04 0.11 10.61
N SER A 116 7.08 0.69 9.44
CA SER A 116 7.87 0.20 8.32
C SER A 116 8.12 1.31 7.31
N ARG A 117 9.15 1.13 6.49
CA ARG A 117 9.44 2.06 5.40
C ARG A 117 10.25 1.35 4.32
N GLY A 118 10.19 1.90 3.12
CA GLY A 118 10.97 1.37 2.03
C GLY A 118 10.60 1.96 0.70
N THR A 119 11.02 1.29 -0.36
CA THR A 119 10.68 1.67 -1.73
C THR A 119 9.91 0.55 -2.39
N ILE A 120 8.91 0.93 -3.16
CA ILE A 120 8.08 -0.01 -3.91
C ILE A 120 8.00 0.49 -5.35
N SER A 121 8.15 -0.42 -6.32
CA SER A 121 8.04 -0.10 -7.73
C SER A 121 7.03 -1.01 -8.40
N GLY A 122 6.37 -0.50 -9.41
CA GLY A 122 5.46 -1.28 -10.21
C GLY A 122 5.33 -0.73 -11.62
N MET A 123 4.83 -1.58 -12.51
CA MET A 123 4.51 -1.21 -13.89
C MET A 123 3.01 -1.07 -14.03
N LEU A 124 2.60 0.05 -14.60
CA LEU A 124 1.21 0.29 -14.93
C LEU A 124 0.96 -0.12 -16.37
N LYS A 125 0.00 -1.01 -16.57
CA LYS A 125 -0.43 -1.44 -17.89
C LYS A 125 -1.88 -1.07 -18.08
N PRO A 126 -2.23 -0.32 -19.12
CA PRO A 126 -3.63 -0.06 -19.40
C PRO A 126 -4.31 -1.36 -19.80
N ILE A 127 -5.46 -1.63 -19.19
CA ILE A 127 -6.29 -2.74 -19.63
C ILE A 127 -7.14 -2.23 -20.78
N ASN A 128 -7.01 -2.88 -21.92
CA ASN A 128 -7.82 -2.55 -23.07
C ASN A 128 -9.19 -3.18 -22.89
N ILE A 129 -10.19 -2.34 -22.67
CA ILE A 129 -11.56 -2.81 -22.43
C ILE A 129 -12.33 -3.07 -23.74
N GLU A 130 -11.73 -2.79 -24.83
CA GLU A 130 -12.34 -3.13 -26.13
C GLU A 130 -12.20 -4.59 -26.39
N LYS A 131 -13.35 -5.21 -26.41
CA LYS A 131 -13.39 -6.57 -27.00
C LYS A 131 -14.77 -7.11 -27.01
#